data_2a774ec2015da81e0960db35bc4503aa
#
_entry.id   2a774ec2015da81e0960db35bc4503aa
#
_cell.length_a   1.000
_cell.length_b   1.000
_cell.length_c   1.000
_cell.angle_alpha   90.00
_cell.angle_beta   90.00
_cell.angle_gamma   90.00
#
_symmetry.space_group_name_H-M   'P 1'
#
loop_
_entity.id
_entity.type
_entity.pdbx_description
1 polymer ?
#
loop_
_entity_poly.entity_id
_entity_poly.type
_entity_poly.pdbx_seq_one_letter_code
_entity_poly.pdbx_strand_id
1 'polypeptide(L)'
;MKKIIIGIDISKEKIDASAIDVRNSQLGVLKLDYQVFENRPMGFRRMLVWAKHLIKGVTLEEVMFCCETTGGYDRCLCDYLFAKGLDIWRESSLQIKKSCGLRKGKDDKADSLTIAEYAMRHMDKAVYYVSPSETVRELKALLLYRRKLEQEKTSKKVRVAELKATAAKSKSVSFILRDAQKSIRALEKSIKECEKQILAL
;
A
#
# COMPACT_ATOMS: atom_id res chain seq x y z
N MET A 1 -22.11 -16.46 -1.45
CA MET A 1 -22.18 -15.26 -2.32
C MET A 1 -22.00 -14.03 -1.44
N LYS A 2 -21.19 -13.05 -1.86
CA LYS A 2 -20.97 -11.82 -1.07
C LYS A 2 -22.25 -10.98 -1.06
N LYS A 3 -22.62 -10.47 0.12
CA LYS A 3 -23.84 -9.68 0.33
C LYS A 3 -23.54 -8.21 0.63
N ILE A 4 -22.36 -7.96 1.22
CA ILE A 4 -21.88 -6.62 1.58
C ILE A 4 -20.49 -6.43 1.00
N ILE A 5 -20.22 -5.23 0.49
CA ILE A 5 -18.87 -4.79 0.14
C ILE A 5 -18.49 -3.62 1.04
N ILE A 6 -17.30 -3.69 1.61
CA ILE A 6 -16.70 -2.62 2.39
C ILE A 6 -15.50 -2.09 1.61
N GLY A 7 -15.64 -0.90 1.06
CA GLY A 7 -14.56 -0.15 0.44
C GLY A 7 -13.78 0.62 1.49
N ILE A 8 -12.46 0.55 1.44
CA ILE A 8 -11.58 1.09 2.48
C ILE A 8 -10.53 2.00 1.83
N ASP A 9 -10.58 3.28 2.17
CA ASP A 9 -9.47 4.21 1.93
C ASP A 9 -8.54 4.20 3.15
N ILE A 10 -7.21 4.09 2.90
CA ILE A 10 -6.22 3.84 3.94
C ILE A 10 -5.18 4.95 3.95
N SER A 11 -5.02 5.57 5.11
CA SER A 11 -3.92 6.47 5.41
C SER A 11 -3.01 5.91 6.51
N LYS A 12 -1.95 6.63 6.84
CA LYS A 12 -0.98 6.20 7.86
C LYS A 12 -1.65 5.91 9.22
N GLU A 13 -2.60 6.73 9.64
CA GLU A 13 -3.15 6.71 11.00
C GLU A 13 -4.59 6.23 11.07
N LYS A 14 -5.33 6.36 9.97
CA LYS A 14 -6.76 6.01 9.92
C LYS A 14 -7.13 5.24 8.66
N ILE A 15 -8.26 4.57 8.75
CA ILE A 15 -8.95 3.96 7.63
C ILE A 15 -10.38 4.49 7.58
N ASP A 16 -10.81 4.90 6.41
CA ASP A 16 -12.16 5.34 6.11
C ASP A 16 -12.89 4.19 5.42
N ALA A 17 -13.97 3.70 5.99
CA ALA A 17 -14.68 2.53 5.50
C ALA A 17 -16.13 2.87 5.13
N SER A 18 -16.51 2.59 3.88
CA SER A 18 -17.89 2.71 3.39
C SER A 18 -18.43 1.33 3.06
N ALA A 19 -19.62 1.01 3.56
CA ALA A 19 -20.32 -0.24 3.30
C ALA A 19 -21.48 -0.03 2.32
N ILE A 20 -21.64 -0.98 1.39
CA ILE A 20 -22.77 -1.06 0.45
C ILE A 20 -23.39 -2.43 0.47
N ASP A 21 -24.72 -2.49 0.26
CA ASP A 21 -25.48 -3.74 0.08
C ASP A 21 -25.52 -4.08 -1.42
N VAL A 22 -25.09 -5.27 -1.79
CA VAL A 22 -25.06 -5.72 -3.19
C VAL A 22 -26.21 -6.65 -3.57
N ARG A 23 -27.08 -7.02 -2.62
CA ARG A 23 -28.20 -7.94 -2.87
C ARG A 23 -29.25 -7.35 -3.82
N ASN A 24 -29.43 -6.04 -3.76
CA ASN A 24 -30.40 -5.30 -4.58
C ASN A 24 -29.70 -4.35 -5.58
N SER A 25 -28.56 -4.75 -6.12
CA SER A 25 -27.73 -3.92 -7.02
C SER A 25 -28.46 -3.45 -8.29
N GLN A 26 -29.54 -4.13 -8.70
CA GLN A 26 -30.39 -3.69 -9.82
C GLN A 26 -31.14 -2.37 -9.52
N LEU A 27 -31.32 -2.01 -8.24
CA LEU A 27 -31.97 -0.75 -7.82
C LEU A 27 -30.99 0.41 -7.61
N GLY A 28 -29.71 0.18 -7.90
CA GLY A 28 -28.63 1.15 -7.69
C GLY A 28 -27.76 0.80 -6.47
N VAL A 29 -26.78 1.68 -6.18
CA VAL A 29 -25.88 1.49 -5.04
C VAL A 29 -26.60 1.83 -3.75
N LEU A 30 -26.89 0.83 -2.92
CA LEU A 30 -27.44 1.02 -1.60
C LEU A 30 -26.30 1.19 -0.59
N LYS A 31 -25.94 2.44 -0.28
CA LYS A 31 -25.01 2.75 0.80
C LYS A 31 -25.65 2.41 2.14
N LEU A 32 -24.98 1.56 2.92
CA LEU A 32 -25.45 1.16 4.25
C LEU A 32 -24.94 2.14 5.32
N ASP A 33 -23.62 2.33 5.37
CA ASP A 33 -23.00 3.11 6.44
C ASP A 33 -21.58 3.54 6.06
N TYR A 34 -21.01 4.47 6.87
CA TYR A 34 -19.63 4.92 6.79
C TYR A 34 -19.09 5.13 8.19
N GLN A 35 -17.87 4.65 8.43
CA GLN A 35 -17.19 4.86 9.71
C GLN A 35 -15.67 4.95 9.54
N VAL A 36 -15.02 5.69 10.45
CA VAL A 36 -13.57 5.85 10.50
C VAL A 36 -13.01 5.02 11.64
N PHE A 37 -11.88 4.36 11.38
CA PHE A 37 -11.16 3.56 12.38
C PHE A 37 -9.68 3.91 12.35
N GLU A 38 -8.97 3.58 13.42
CA GLU A 38 -7.51 3.71 13.46
C GLU A 38 -6.85 2.62 12.60
N ASN A 39 -5.78 2.97 11.88
CA ASN A 39 -5.01 1.99 11.10
C ASN A 39 -4.07 1.17 12.00
N ARG A 40 -4.65 0.39 12.91
CA ARG A 40 -3.96 -0.50 13.86
C ARG A 40 -4.89 -1.65 14.29
N PRO A 41 -4.37 -2.73 14.90
CA PRO A 41 -5.15 -3.93 15.21
C PRO A 41 -6.44 -3.67 16.00
N MET A 42 -6.43 -2.71 16.92
CA MET A 42 -7.63 -2.33 17.68
C MET A 42 -8.72 -1.71 16.77
N GLY A 43 -8.32 -0.82 15.84
CA GLY A 43 -9.24 -0.25 14.86
C GLY A 43 -9.79 -1.31 13.91
N PHE A 44 -8.98 -2.26 13.46
CA PHE A 44 -9.43 -3.38 12.63
C PHE A 44 -10.47 -4.26 13.35
N ARG A 45 -10.25 -4.51 14.63
CA ARG A 45 -11.22 -5.23 15.47
C ARG A 45 -12.56 -4.49 15.54
N ARG A 46 -12.52 -3.16 15.77
CA ARG A 46 -13.75 -2.33 15.80
C ARG A 46 -14.45 -2.33 14.44
N MET A 47 -13.70 -2.26 13.34
CA MET A 47 -14.25 -2.35 11.99
C MET A 47 -14.98 -3.68 11.76
N LEU A 48 -14.42 -4.81 12.21
CA LEU A 48 -15.09 -6.11 12.09
C LEU A 48 -16.33 -6.20 12.96
N VAL A 49 -16.34 -5.59 14.15
CA VAL A 49 -17.54 -5.49 14.99
C VAL A 49 -18.62 -4.67 14.27
N TRP A 50 -18.26 -3.50 13.74
CA TRP A 50 -19.15 -2.67 12.94
C TRP A 50 -19.71 -3.43 11.73
N ALA A 51 -18.85 -4.11 10.96
CA ALA A 51 -19.26 -4.90 9.80
C ALA A 51 -20.32 -5.97 10.12
N LYS A 52 -20.22 -6.63 11.28
CA LYS A 52 -21.21 -7.61 11.75
C LYS A 52 -22.59 -7.01 12.05
N HIS A 53 -22.65 -5.72 12.38
CA HIS A 53 -23.89 -5.05 12.75
C HIS A 53 -24.57 -4.33 11.59
N LEU A 54 -23.94 -4.28 10.40
CA LEU A 54 -24.48 -3.59 9.23
C LEU A 54 -25.82 -4.14 8.79
N ILE A 55 -25.95 -5.46 8.76
CA ILE A 55 -27.20 -6.13 8.40
C ILE A 55 -27.37 -7.38 9.28
N LYS A 56 -28.55 -7.51 9.88
CA LYS A 56 -28.93 -8.70 10.67
C LYS A 56 -28.89 -9.95 9.80
N GLY A 57 -28.24 -11.01 10.29
CA GLY A 57 -28.17 -12.31 9.62
C GLY A 57 -27.12 -12.40 8.50
N VAL A 58 -26.25 -11.41 8.34
CA VAL A 58 -25.07 -11.48 7.45
C VAL A 58 -23.83 -11.86 8.26
N THR A 59 -23.10 -12.87 7.78
CA THR A 59 -21.83 -13.30 8.40
C THR A 59 -20.64 -12.58 7.77
N LEU A 60 -19.49 -12.59 8.43
CA LEU A 60 -18.28 -11.93 7.88
C LEU A 60 -17.76 -12.61 6.60
N GLU A 61 -18.02 -13.90 6.40
CA GLU A 61 -17.68 -14.63 5.16
C GLU A 61 -18.48 -14.11 3.96
N GLU A 62 -19.64 -13.49 4.21
CA GLU A 62 -20.49 -12.87 3.19
C GLU A 62 -20.12 -11.40 2.92
N VAL A 63 -19.14 -10.88 3.66
CA VAL A 63 -18.57 -9.55 3.43
C VAL A 63 -17.33 -9.67 2.54
N MET A 64 -17.19 -8.76 1.58
CA MET A 64 -15.96 -8.56 0.82
C MET A 64 -15.37 -7.22 1.21
N PHE A 65 -14.11 -7.25 1.62
CA PHE A 65 -13.33 -6.03 1.85
C PHE A 65 -12.55 -5.69 0.58
N CYS A 66 -12.49 -4.40 0.24
CA CYS A 66 -11.68 -3.92 -0.87
C CYS A 66 -10.94 -2.65 -0.44
N CYS A 67 -9.63 -2.59 -0.72
CA CYS A 67 -8.84 -1.40 -0.46
C CYS A 67 -7.93 -1.06 -1.65
N GLU A 68 -7.53 0.21 -1.76
CA GLU A 68 -6.49 0.58 -2.70
C GLU A 68 -5.08 0.35 -2.13
N THR A 69 -4.11 0.11 -3.05
CA THR A 69 -2.70 -0.01 -2.66
C THR A 69 -2.11 1.35 -2.31
N THR A 70 -1.71 1.54 -1.06
CA THR A 70 -1.21 2.81 -0.51
C THR A 70 0.19 2.67 0.09
N GLY A 71 1.22 2.59 -0.74
CA GLY A 71 2.61 2.70 -0.27
C GLY A 71 3.04 1.79 0.89
N GLY A 72 2.20 0.82 1.31
CA GLY A 72 2.46 -0.15 2.39
C GLY A 72 1.63 0.04 3.66
N TYR A 73 0.84 1.12 3.79
CA TYR A 73 -0.04 1.33 4.94
C TYR A 73 -1.21 0.34 5.00
N ASP A 74 -1.57 -0.25 3.88
CA ASP A 74 -2.60 -1.26 3.69
C ASP A 74 -2.19 -2.67 4.17
N ARG A 75 -0.88 -2.94 4.28
CA ARG A 75 -0.37 -4.29 4.59
C ARG A 75 -0.89 -4.83 5.92
N CYS A 76 -0.84 -4.03 6.99
CA CYS A 76 -1.25 -4.47 8.32
C CYS A 76 -2.72 -4.89 8.35
N LEU A 77 -3.59 -4.15 7.66
CA LEU A 77 -5.01 -4.49 7.53
C LEU A 77 -5.20 -5.76 6.71
N CYS A 78 -4.53 -5.86 5.55
CA CYS A 78 -4.63 -7.04 4.68
C CYS A 78 -4.16 -8.31 5.39
N ASP A 79 -3.01 -8.27 6.07
CA ASP A 79 -2.50 -9.40 6.86
C ASP A 79 -3.47 -9.77 8.01
N TYR A 80 -4.06 -8.77 8.68
CA TYR A 80 -5.00 -8.98 9.77
C TYR A 80 -6.27 -9.67 9.29
N LEU A 81 -6.86 -9.23 8.16
CA LEU A 81 -8.07 -9.83 7.60
C LEU A 81 -7.77 -11.23 7.05
N PHE A 82 -6.66 -11.41 6.36
CA PHE A 82 -6.21 -12.72 5.89
C PHE A 82 -6.05 -13.73 7.03
N ALA A 83 -5.41 -13.34 8.14
CA ALA A 83 -5.26 -14.18 9.33
C ALA A 83 -6.60 -14.55 10.00
N LYS A 84 -7.69 -13.83 9.70
CA LYS A 84 -9.06 -14.13 10.13
C LYS A 84 -9.85 -14.96 9.12
N GLY A 85 -9.24 -15.35 8.00
CA GLY A 85 -9.91 -16.07 6.92
C GLY A 85 -10.91 -15.21 6.14
N LEU A 86 -10.74 -13.89 6.14
CA LEU A 86 -11.64 -12.96 5.48
C LEU A 86 -11.07 -12.49 4.14
N ASP A 87 -11.95 -12.40 3.16
CA ASP A 87 -11.61 -11.99 1.80
C ASP A 87 -11.37 -10.48 1.73
N ILE A 88 -10.15 -10.08 1.41
CA ILE A 88 -9.82 -8.70 1.07
C ILE A 88 -9.20 -8.63 -0.33
N TRP A 89 -9.79 -7.80 -1.19
CA TRP A 89 -9.28 -7.46 -2.49
C TRP A 89 -8.42 -6.20 -2.40
N ARG A 90 -7.15 -6.33 -2.75
CA ARG A 90 -6.19 -5.25 -2.77
C ARG A 90 -5.98 -4.78 -4.20
N GLU A 91 -6.57 -3.65 -4.57
CA GLU A 91 -6.57 -3.17 -5.96
C GLU A 91 -5.62 -1.97 -6.16
N SER A 92 -5.20 -1.77 -7.39
CA SER A 92 -4.38 -0.62 -7.79
C SER A 92 -5.21 0.66 -7.79
N SER A 93 -4.71 1.73 -7.14
CA SER A 93 -5.31 3.08 -7.18
C SER A 93 -5.59 3.56 -8.60
N LEU A 94 -4.73 3.19 -9.57
CA LEU A 94 -4.89 3.57 -10.97
C LEU A 94 -6.11 2.89 -11.61
N GLN A 95 -6.37 1.63 -11.29
CA GLN A 95 -7.52 0.89 -11.81
C GLN A 95 -8.82 1.45 -11.26
N ILE A 96 -8.89 1.71 -9.95
CA ILE A 96 -10.05 2.32 -9.31
C ILE A 96 -10.35 3.68 -9.96
N LYS A 97 -9.36 4.56 -10.07
CA LYS A 97 -9.50 5.90 -10.67
C LYS A 97 -9.96 5.87 -12.13
N LYS A 98 -9.39 4.97 -12.95
CA LYS A 98 -9.78 4.82 -14.36
C LYS A 98 -11.23 4.37 -14.53
N SER A 99 -11.73 3.55 -13.62
CA SER A 99 -13.08 3.00 -13.68
C SER A 99 -14.16 3.99 -13.23
N CYS A 100 -13.82 4.97 -12.40
CA CYS A 100 -14.79 5.88 -11.76
C CYS A 100 -14.94 7.22 -12.45
N GLY A 101 -14.14 7.51 -13.51
CA GLY A 101 -14.15 8.80 -14.20
C GLY A 101 -13.62 9.97 -13.35
N LEU A 102 -13.66 11.18 -13.90
CA LEU A 102 -13.22 12.39 -13.19
C LEU A 102 -14.28 12.80 -12.14
N ARG A 103 -14.04 12.51 -10.88
CA ARG A 103 -14.79 13.09 -9.76
C ARG A 103 -14.07 14.33 -9.25
N LYS A 104 -14.77 15.45 -9.13
CA LYS A 104 -14.27 16.69 -8.50
C LYS A 104 -14.45 16.59 -6.97
N GLY A 105 -13.39 16.88 -6.23
CA GLY A 105 -13.38 16.93 -4.77
C GLY A 105 -12.58 15.78 -4.15
N LYS A 106 -11.79 16.11 -3.11
CA LYS A 106 -11.04 15.15 -2.31
C LYS A 106 -11.78 15.02 -0.97
N ASP A 107 -12.48 13.90 -0.81
CA ASP A 107 -13.21 13.56 0.42
C ASP A 107 -13.00 12.07 0.69
N ASP A 108 -12.32 11.75 1.78
CA ASP A 108 -11.96 10.38 2.18
C ASP A 108 -13.19 9.46 2.27
N LYS A 109 -14.35 10.03 2.64
CA LYS A 109 -15.64 9.32 2.63
C LYS A 109 -16.10 8.97 1.22
N ALA A 110 -15.94 9.90 0.27
CA ALA A 110 -16.26 9.65 -1.14
C ALA A 110 -15.27 8.66 -1.77
N ASP A 111 -14.00 8.70 -1.34
CA ASP A 111 -12.97 7.79 -1.83
C ASP A 111 -13.24 6.35 -1.37
N SER A 112 -13.57 6.12 -0.10
CA SER A 112 -13.94 4.79 0.39
C SER A 112 -15.22 4.23 -0.26
N LEU A 113 -16.23 5.08 -0.51
CA LEU A 113 -17.42 4.68 -1.26
C LEU A 113 -17.10 4.32 -2.71
N THR A 114 -16.23 5.09 -3.34
CA THR A 114 -15.77 4.83 -4.72
C THR A 114 -15.07 3.48 -4.83
N ILE A 115 -14.26 3.10 -3.84
CA ILE A 115 -13.62 1.78 -3.75
C ILE A 115 -14.69 0.67 -3.62
N ALA A 116 -15.71 0.88 -2.80
CA ALA A 116 -16.80 -0.09 -2.66
C ALA A 116 -17.60 -0.27 -3.95
N GLU A 117 -17.94 0.83 -4.64
CA GLU A 117 -18.64 0.81 -5.94
C GLU A 117 -17.81 0.13 -7.03
N TYR A 118 -16.49 0.39 -7.06
CA TYR A 118 -15.57 -0.29 -7.96
C TYR A 118 -15.60 -1.80 -7.74
N ALA A 119 -15.45 -2.21 -6.49
CA ALA A 119 -15.45 -3.62 -6.13
C ALA A 119 -16.77 -4.31 -6.46
N MET A 120 -17.92 -3.61 -6.34
CA MET A 120 -19.21 -4.13 -6.76
C MET A 120 -19.30 -4.38 -8.27
N ARG A 121 -18.81 -3.44 -9.07
CA ARG A 121 -18.88 -3.52 -10.54
C ARG A 121 -17.92 -4.56 -11.13
N HIS A 122 -16.86 -4.88 -10.43
CA HIS A 122 -15.78 -5.74 -10.91
C HIS A 122 -15.54 -6.96 -10.01
N MET A 123 -16.56 -7.40 -9.28
CA MET A 123 -16.48 -8.51 -8.32
C MET A 123 -16.04 -9.84 -8.99
N ASP A 124 -16.39 -10.01 -10.27
CA ASP A 124 -15.98 -11.12 -11.12
C ASP A 124 -14.47 -11.18 -11.37
N LYS A 125 -13.75 -10.06 -11.20
CA LYS A 125 -12.30 -9.92 -11.39
C LYS A 125 -11.52 -9.85 -10.07
N ALA A 126 -12.19 -10.03 -8.95
CA ALA A 126 -11.56 -9.89 -7.64
C ALA A 126 -10.44 -10.91 -7.43
N VAL A 127 -9.24 -10.40 -7.15
CA VAL A 127 -8.10 -11.22 -6.73
C VAL A 127 -7.85 -10.95 -5.24
N TYR A 128 -8.18 -11.94 -4.44
CA TYR A 128 -8.05 -11.81 -2.99
C TYR A 128 -6.59 -11.86 -2.54
N TYR A 129 -6.30 -11.05 -1.54
CA TYR A 129 -4.97 -10.97 -0.95
C TYR A 129 -4.59 -12.29 -0.28
N VAL A 130 -3.38 -12.74 -0.58
CA VAL A 130 -2.72 -13.83 0.12
C VAL A 130 -1.48 -13.25 0.82
N SER A 131 -1.39 -13.47 2.12
CA SER A 131 -0.24 -12.98 2.88
C SER A 131 1.03 -13.70 2.41
N PRO A 132 2.06 -12.96 1.96
CA PRO A 132 3.31 -13.58 1.55
C PRO A 132 4.01 -14.24 2.74
N SER A 133 4.80 -15.29 2.48
CA SER A 133 5.64 -15.92 3.48
C SER A 133 6.64 -14.93 4.09
N GLU A 134 7.17 -15.24 5.26
CA GLU A 134 8.17 -14.41 5.94
C GLU A 134 9.40 -14.20 5.05
N THR A 135 9.94 -15.26 4.45
CA THR A 135 11.05 -15.20 3.49
C THR A 135 10.77 -14.22 2.33
N VAL A 136 9.56 -14.25 1.75
CA VAL A 136 9.19 -13.32 0.68
C VAL A 136 9.12 -11.88 1.18
N ARG A 137 8.70 -11.65 2.44
CA ARG A 137 8.67 -10.32 3.05
C ARG A 137 10.09 -9.77 3.27
N GLU A 138 10.98 -10.60 3.81
CA GLU A 138 12.39 -10.28 4.01
C GLU A 138 13.08 -9.98 2.70
N LEU A 139 12.92 -10.84 1.71
CA LEU A 139 13.47 -10.63 0.36
C LEU A 139 13.01 -9.30 -0.24
N LYS A 140 11.71 -8.97 -0.17
CA LYS A 140 11.20 -7.68 -0.64
C LYS A 140 11.82 -6.51 0.09
N ALA A 141 12.00 -6.60 1.41
CA ALA A 141 12.63 -5.53 2.20
C ALA A 141 14.08 -5.31 1.79
N LEU A 142 14.86 -6.39 1.63
CA LEU A 142 16.26 -6.33 1.19
C LEU A 142 16.39 -5.78 -0.24
N LEU A 143 15.54 -6.21 -1.16
CA LEU A 143 15.54 -5.69 -2.54
C LEU A 143 15.22 -4.19 -2.61
N LEU A 144 14.26 -3.71 -1.82
CA LEU A 144 13.96 -2.28 -1.73
C LEU A 144 15.11 -1.48 -1.11
N TYR A 145 15.74 -2.01 -0.07
CA TYR A 145 16.92 -1.40 0.54
C TYR A 145 18.09 -1.33 -0.43
N ARG A 146 18.41 -2.44 -1.10
CA ARG A 146 19.44 -2.49 -2.15
C ARG A 146 19.19 -1.45 -3.23
N ARG A 147 17.95 -1.32 -3.72
CA ARG A 147 17.57 -0.32 -4.72
C ARG A 147 17.85 1.11 -4.25
N LYS A 148 17.53 1.44 -3.00
CA LYS A 148 17.83 2.76 -2.42
C LYS A 148 19.32 3.03 -2.38
N LEU A 149 20.13 2.07 -1.92
CA LEU A 149 21.60 2.20 -1.89
C LEU A 149 22.18 2.44 -3.30
N GLU A 150 21.67 1.74 -4.32
CA GLU A 150 22.09 1.93 -5.71
C GLU A 150 21.73 3.33 -6.23
N GLN A 151 20.53 3.83 -5.90
CA GLN A 151 20.12 5.18 -6.26
C GLN A 151 21.01 6.25 -5.62
N GLU A 152 21.29 6.11 -4.33
CA GLU A 152 22.20 7.02 -3.60
C GLU A 152 23.62 7.01 -4.17
N LYS A 153 24.15 5.81 -4.47
CA LYS A 153 25.47 5.66 -5.11
C LYS A 153 25.50 6.35 -6.46
N THR A 154 24.48 6.15 -7.28
CA THR A 154 24.38 6.75 -8.61
C THR A 154 24.31 8.29 -8.52
N SER A 155 23.46 8.82 -7.65
CA SER A 155 23.35 10.27 -7.41
C SER A 155 24.69 10.88 -6.98
N LYS A 156 25.41 10.22 -6.06
CA LYS A 156 26.75 10.69 -5.65
C LYS A 156 27.77 10.63 -6.79
N LYS A 157 27.75 9.58 -7.62
CA LYS A 157 28.66 9.45 -8.79
C LYS A 157 28.42 10.56 -9.81
N VAL A 158 27.16 10.88 -10.12
CA VAL A 158 26.79 11.98 -11.02
C VAL A 158 27.32 13.30 -10.46
N ARG A 159 27.07 13.61 -9.19
CA ARG A 159 27.56 14.84 -8.56
C ARG A 159 29.08 14.96 -8.55
N VAL A 160 29.80 13.85 -8.35
CA VAL A 160 31.28 13.82 -8.44
C VAL A 160 31.76 14.12 -9.86
N ALA A 161 31.08 13.56 -10.88
CA ALA A 161 31.41 13.82 -12.28
C ALA A 161 31.18 15.28 -12.66
N GLU A 162 30.05 15.87 -12.25
CA GLU A 162 29.76 17.31 -12.46
C GLU A 162 30.78 18.20 -11.81
N LEU A 163 31.14 17.97 -10.54
CA LEU A 163 32.16 18.75 -9.84
C LEU A 163 33.53 18.67 -10.52
N LYS A 164 33.93 17.51 -11.04
CA LYS A 164 35.15 17.33 -11.78
C LYS A 164 35.18 18.10 -13.11
N ALA A 165 34.02 18.21 -13.77
CA ALA A 165 33.88 18.86 -15.06
C ALA A 165 33.77 20.38 -14.96
N THR A 166 33.18 20.93 -13.90
CA THR A 166 32.79 22.35 -13.82
C THR A 166 33.56 23.15 -12.77
N ALA A 167 34.05 22.51 -11.72
CA ALA A 167 34.65 23.23 -10.61
C ALA A 167 36.14 23.55 -10.83
N ALA A 168 36.52 24.80 -10.52
CA ALA A 168 37.93 25.19 -10.46
C ALA A 168 38.66 24.38 -9.38
N LYS A 169 39.94 24.02 -9.64
CA LYS A 169 40.76 23.28 -8.68
C LYS A 169 40.97 24.11 -7.41
N SER A 170 40.43 23.65 -6.30
CA SER A 170 40.58 24.26 -4.98
C SER A 170 40.73 23.21 -3.88
N LYS A 171 41.26 23.62 -2.71
CA LYS A 171 41.36 22.73 -1.54
C LYS A 171 39.98 22.22 -1.10
N SER A 172 38.95 23.08 -1.16
CA SER A 172 37.57 22.72 -0.82
C SER A 172 36.98 21.70 -1.78
N VAL A 173 37.15 21.86 -3.08
CA VAL A 173 36.74 20.90 -4.10
C VAL A 173 37.41 19.54 -3.90
N SER A 174 38.73 19.56 -3.63
CA SER A 174 39.51 18.35 -3.36
C SER A 174 39.03 17.62 -2.10
N PHE A 175 38.61 18.36 -1.06
CA PHE A 175 37.99 17.80 0.15
C PHE A 175 36.66 17.14 -0.17
N ILE A 176 35.75 17.86 -0.87
CA ILE A 176 34.40 17.34 -1.25
C ILE A 176 34.54 16.07 -2.08
N LEU A 177 35.43 16.04 -3.06
CA LEU A 177 35.63 14.86 -3.91
C LEU A 177 36.15 13.66 -3.10
N ARG A 178 37.06 13.85 -2.15
CA ARG A 178 37.52 12.76 -1.27
C ARG A 178 36.42 12.23 -0.37
N ASP A 179 35.64 13.13 0.22
CA ASP A 179 34.53 12.74 1.08
C ASP A 179 33.45 11.97 0.29
N ALA A 180 33.06 12.46 -0.88
CA ALA A 180 32.14 11.79 -1.77
C ALA A 180 32.62 10.38 -2.18
N GLN A 181 33.94 10.25 -2.48
CA GLN A 181 34.53 8.94 -2.78
C GLN A 181 34.51 7.97 -1.61
N LYS A 182 34.76 8.44 -0.37
CA LYS A 182 34.56 7.58 0.84
C LYS A 182 33.15 7.11 0.97
N SER A 183 32.17 8.01 0.78
CA SER A 183 30.74 7.68 0.84
C SER A 183 30.35 6.67 -0.23
N ILE A 184 30.84 6.80 -1.47
CA ILE A 184 30.57 5.82 -2.55
C ILE A 184 31.12 4.44 -2.19
N ARG A 185 32.35 4.33 -1.66
CA ARG A 185 32.93 3.06 -1.22
C ARG A 185 32.12 2.42 -0.08
N ALA A 186 31.63 3.23 0.86
CA ALA A 186 30.77 2.75 1.94
C ALA A 186 29.44 2.18 1.40
N LEU A 187 28.81 2.87 0.45
CA LEU A 187 27.60 2.37 -0.22
C LEU A 187 27.86 1.07 -0.99
N GLU A 188 28.97 0.96 -1.71
CA GLU A 188 29.35 -0.27 -2.41
C GLU A 188 29.55 -1.45 -1.45
N LYS A 189 30.13 -1.21 -0.26
CA LYS A 189 30.23 -2.22 0.79
C LYS A 189 28.84 -2.66 1.32
N SER A 190 27.98 -1.68 1.59
CA SER A 190 26.61 -1.96 2.07
C SER A 190 25.76 -2.71 1.03
N ILE A 191 25.92 -2.42 -0.27
CA ILE A 191 25.26 -3.15 -1.35
C ILE A 191 25.73 -4.62 -1.37
N LYS A 192 27.02 -4.86 -1.31
CA LYS A 192 27.57 -6.23 -1.28
C LYS A 192 27.09 -7.01 -0.07
N GLU A 193 26.99 -6.39 1.09
CA GLU A 193 26.48 -7.04 2.29
C GLU A 193 24.98 -7.35 2.16
N CYS A 194 24.19 -6.41 1.62
CA CYS A 194 22.78 -6.66 1.32
C CYS A 194 22.59 -7.82 0.33
N GLU A 195 23.44 -7.90 -0.71
CA GLU A 195 23.40 -9.00 -1.67
C GLU A 195 23.72 -10.35 -1.04
N LYS A 196 24.66 -10.41 -0.09
CA LYS A 196 24.91 -11.63 0.69
C LYS A 196 23.70 -12.06 1.51
N GLN A 197 23.00 -11.10 2.15
CA GLN A 197 21.80 -11.41 2.91
C GLN A 197 20.68 -11.93 2.00
N ILE A 198 20.54 -11.38 0.79
CA ILE A 198 19.58 -11.86 -0.21
C ILE A 198 19.89 -13.32 -0.64
N LEU A 199 21.16 -13.65 -0.81
CA LEU A 199 21.58 -15.01 -1.21
C LEU A 199 21.49 -16.04 -0.08
N ALA A 200 21.36 -15.60 1.17
CA ALA A 200 21.25 -16.44 2.34
C ALA A 200 19.79 -16.78 2.72
N LEU A 201 18.80 -16.15 2.08
CA LEU A 201 17.37 -16.43 2.25
C LEU A 201 16.95 -17.66 1.42
#